data_9588a4285f47d90ee0ca2e14960acaa5
#
_entry.id   9588a4285f47d90ee0ca2e14960acaa5
#
_cell.length_a   1.000
_cell.length_b   1.000
_cell.length_c   1.000
_cell.angle_alpha   90.00
_cell.angle_beta   90.00
_cell.angle_gamma   90.00
#
_symmetry.space_group_name_H-M   'P 1'
#
loop_
_entity.id
_entity.type
_entity.pdbx_description
1 polymer ?
#
loop_
_entity_poly.entity_id
_entity_poly.type
_entity_poly.pdbx_seq_one_letter_code
_entity_poly.pdbx_strand_id
1 'polypeptide(L)'
;MKYNSLNEFLNYVKTRDAHQPEFLQAVEEVMTSLWPFIEKNPQYAAHGLLERLVEPERAIQFRVSWVDDQGQTHVNRAFRVQYNSAIGPFKGGMRFHPSVNLSILKFLGFEQTFKNALTTLPMGGGKGGSDFDPKGKSEGEIMRFCQALMIELYRHLGSNTDIPAGDIGVGGREVGYMAGMMKKLSNDTSCVFTGKGLSFGGSLARPEATGY
;
A
#
# COMPACT_ATOMS: atom_id res chain seq x y z
N MET A 1 12.68 -23.78 -16.24
CA MET A 1 12.64 -22.59 -15.35
C MET A 1 13.97 -21.86 -15.41
N LYS A 2 13.99 -20.55 -15.21
CA LYS A 2 15.23 -19.75 -15.14
C LYS A 2 16.07 -20.07 -13.89
N TYR A 3 15.41 -20.43 -12.80
CA TYR A 3 16.03 -20.81 -11.53
C TYR A 3 15.86 -22.30 -11.30
N ASN A 4 16.94 -22.97 -10.89
CA ASN A 4 16.96 -24.43 -10.67
C ASN A 4 16.45 -24.81 -9.28
N SER A 5 16.37 -23.84 -8.36
CA SER A 5 15.90 -24.05 -6.99
C SER A 5 15.33 -22.77 -6.39
N LEU A 6 14.51 -22.92 -5.32
CA LEU A 6 14.06 -21.82 -4.48
C LEU A 6 15.22 -20.97 -3.97
N ASN A 7 16.29 -21.60 -3.49
CA ASN A 7 17.46 -20.88 -2.97
C ASN A 7 18.13 -19.99 -4.00
N GLU A 8 18.23 -20.44 -5.25
CA GLU A 8 18.77 -19.63 -6.33
C GLU A 8 17.90 -18.39 -6.59
N PHE A 9 16.58 -18.57 -6.59
CA PHE A 9 15.65 -17.44 -6.72
C PHE A 9 15.71 -16.47 -5.53
N LEU A 10 15.72 -16.98 -4.30
CA LEU A 10 15.83 -16.14 -3.10
C LEU A 10 17.16 -15.36 -3.07
N ASN A 11 18.25 -15.96 -3.50
CA ASN A 11 19.53 -15.27 -3.63
C ASN A 11 19.50 -14.14 -4.66
N TYR A 12 18.78 -14.34 -5.77
CA TYR A 12 18.55 -13.27 -6.74
C TYR A 12 17.81 -12.08 -6.09
N VAL A 13 16.71 -12.34 -5.37
CA VAL A 13 15.96 -11.28 -4.69
C VAL A 13 16.83 -10.58 -3.63
N LYS A 14 17.53 -11.35 -2.81
CA LYS A 14 18.41 -10.84 -1.75
C LYS A 14 19.53 -9.94 -2.28
N THR A 15 20.07 -10.24 -3.45
CA THR A 15 21.09 -9.41 -4.07
C THR A 15 20.54 -8.05 -4.52
N ARG A 16 19.30 -8.02 -5.00
CA ARG A 16 18.65 -6.78 -5.44
C ARG A 16 18.16 -5.91 -4.28
N ASP A 17 17.64 -6.52 -3.24
CA ASP A 17 16.95 -5.87 -2.14
C ASP A 17 17.68 -6.04 -0.79
N ALA A 18 19.01 -6.07 -0.82
CA ALA A 18 19.86 -6.38 0.35
C ALA A 18 19.58 -5.54 1.61
N HIS A 19 19.02 -4.33 1.46
CA HIS A 19 18.70 -3.42 2.55
C HIS A 19 17.20 -3.40 2.92
N GLN A 20 16.45 -4.45 2.55
CA GLN A 20 15.00 -4.54 2.76
C GLN A 20 14.62 -5.84 3.51
N PRO A 21 15.02 -5.98 4.79
CA PRO A 21 14.90 -7.26 5.52
C PRO A 21 13.45 -7.72 5.67
N GLU A 22 12.51 -6.82 5.92
CA GLU A 22 11.10 -7.17 6.10
C GLU A 22 10.49 -7.68 4.77
N PHE A 23 10.88 -7.07 3.66
CA PHE A 23 10.46 -7.52 2.34
C PHE A 23 11.05 -8.89 1.99
N LEU A 24 12.34 -9.09 2.26
CA LEU A 24 13.02 -10.37 1.99
C LEU A 24 12.40 -11.52 2.78
N GLN A 25 12.06 -11.30 4.06
CA GLN A 25 11.36 -12.28 4.88
C GLN A 25 10.01 -12.68 4.28
N ALA A 26 9.19 -11.70 3.91
CA ALA A 26 7.88 -11.97 3.32
C ALA A 26 7.98 -12.74 1.99
N VAL A 27 8.96 -12.40 1.15
CA VAL A 27 9.23 -13.13 -0.09
C VAL A 27 9.63 -14.57 0.19
N GLU A 28 10.51 -14.81 1.16
CA GLU A 28 10.95 -16.16 1.53
C GLU A 28 9.76 -17.01 2.02
N GLU A 29 8.92 -16.49 2.89
CA GLU A 29 7.74 -17.19 3.42
C GLU A 29 6.75 -17.57 2.31
N VAL A 30 6.38 -16.61 1.47
CA VAL A 30 5.41 -16.84 0.40
C VAL A 30 5.98 -17.78 -0.67
N MET A 31 7.22 -17.54 -1.10
CA MET A 31 7.82 -18.34 -2.17
C MET A 31 8.12 -19.77 -1.71
N THR A 32 8.46 -19.98 -0.44
CA THR A 32 8.58 -21.33 0.13
C THR A 32 7.27 -22.11 0.00
N SER A 33 6.15 -21.47 0.27
CA SER A 33 4.84 -22.09 0.13
C SER A 33 4.42 -22.35 -1.34
N LEU A 34 4.80 -21.46 -2.24
CA LEU A 34 4.43 -21.54 -3.67
C LEU A 34 5.36 -22.44 -4.49
N TRP A 35 6.60 -22.61 -4.07
CA TRP A 35 7.62 -23.28 -4.87
C TRP A 35 7.26 -24.70 -5.30
N PRO A 36 6.69 -25.58 -4.45
CA PRO A 36 6.26 -26.91 -4.86
C PRO A 36 5.18 -26.92 -5.96
N PHE A 37 4.36 -25.89 -5.99
CA PHE A 37 3.37 -25.70 -7.06
C PHE A 37 4.05 -25.26 -8.36
N ILE A 38 5.00 -24.35 -8.29
CA ILE A 38 5.76 -23.86 -9.45
C ILE A 38 6.57 -24.96 -10.10
N GLU A 39 7.22 -25.82 -9.31
CA GLU A 39 7.97 -26.99 -9.81
C GLU A 39 7.09 -27.97 -10.60
N LYS A 40 5.87 -28.19 -10.12
CA LYS A 40 4.89 -29.04 -10.80
C LYS A 40 4.26 -28.37 -12.03
N ASN A 41 4.33 -27.05 -12.13
CA ASN A 41 3.68 -26.24 -13.14
C ASN A 41 4.65 -25.19 -13.72
N PRO A 42 5.74 -25.61 -14.40
CA PRO A 42 6.84 -24.73 -14.82
C PRO A 42 6.40 -23.63 -15.80
N GLN A 43 5.24 -23.78 -16.45
CA GLN A 43 4.66 -22.74 -17.31
C GLN A 43 4.38 -21.44 -16.56
N TYR A 44 4.09 -21.48 -15.25
CA TYR A 44 3.91 -20.30 -14.43
C TYR A 44 5.22 -19.58 -14.06
N ALA A 45 6.36 -20.22 -14.25
CA ALA A 45 7.67 -19.59 -14.09
C ALA A 45 8.22 -18.99 -15.41
N ALA A 46 7.47 -19.14 -16.50
CA ALA A 46 7.86 -18.59 -17.79
C ALA A 46 7.69 -17.06 -17.84
N HIS A 47 8.34 -16.43 -18.81
CA HIS A 47 8.19 -15.01 -19.14
C HIS A 47 8.48 -14.04 -17.98
N GLY A 48 9.36 -14.42 -17.04
CA GLY A 48 9.76 -13.57 -15.91
C GLY A 48 8.66 -13.35 -14.88
N LEU A 49 7.70 -14.28 -14.73
CA LEU A 49 6.62 -14.15 -13.77
C LEU A 49 7.13 -14.06 -12.34
N LEU A 50 8.11 -14.89 -11.97
CA LEU A 50 8.67 -14.89 -10.62
C LEU A 50 9.31 -13.55 -10.26
N GLU A 51 10.10 -13.00 -11.20
CA GLU A 51 10.73 -11.69 -11.03
C GLU A 51 9.69 -10.56 -10.91
N ARG A 52 8.62 -10.63 -11.71
CA ARG A 52 7.52 -9.64 -11.64
C ARG A 52 6.70 -9.73 -10.37
N LEU A 53 6.61 -10.91 -9.77
CA LEU A 53 5.92 -11.08 -8.48
C LEU A 53 6.67 -10.41 -7.32
N VAL A 54 8.00 -10.34 -7.38
CA VAL A 54 8.84 -9.77 -6.33
C VAL A 54 9.31 -8.35 -6.62
N GLU A 55 8.84 -7.75 -7.71
CA GLU A 55 9.16 -6.36 -8.06
C GLU A 55 7.88 -5.56 -8.22
N PRO A 56 7.68 -4.46 -7.45
CA PRO A 56 6.51 -3.60 -7.62
C PRO A 56 6.55 -2.89 -8.98
N GLU A 57 5.38 -2.66 -9.57
CA GLU A 57 5.27 -1.90 -10.82
C GLU A 57 5.79 -0.47 -10.65
N ARG A 58 5.56 0.14 -9.48
CA ARG A 58 6.18 1.42 -9.11
C ARG A 58 6.16 1.65 -7.60
N ALA A 59 7.18 2.35 -7.13
CA ALA A 59 7.25 2.90 -5.79
C ALA A 59 7.39 4.43 -5.89
N ILE A 60 6.44 5.15 -5.31
CA ILE A 60 6.40 6.60 -5.30
C ILE A 60 6.80 7.04 -3.90
N GLN A 61 7.89 7.80 -3.78
CA GLN A 61 8.32 8.42 -2.54
C GLN A 61 8.18 9.93 -2.66
N PHE A 62 7.62 10.56 -1.65
CA PHE A 62 7.45 12.01 -1.63
C PHE A 62 7.56 12.58 -0.22
N ARG A 63 7.82 13.87 -0.15
CA ARG A 63 7.91 14.65 1.08
C ARG A 63 6.53 15.21 1.43
N VAL A 64 6.17 15.15 2.72
CA VAL A 64 4.97 15.80 3.27
C VAL A 64 5.42 16.88 4.26
N SER A 65 5.18 18.14 3.94
CA SER A 65 5.44 19.27 4.83
C SER A 65 4.13 19.77 5.42
N TRP A 66 4.05 19.87 6.73
CA TRP A 66 2.85 20.29 7.44
C TRP A 66 3.21 21.14 8.67
N VAL A 67 2.25 21.87 9.25
CA VAL A 67 2.45 22.79 10.36
C VAL A 67 1.69 22.29 11.58
N ASP A 68 2.35 22.26 12.75
CA ASP A 68 1.74 21.90 14.02
C ASP A 68 0.89 23.04 14.64
N ASP A 69 0.34 22.81 15.81
CA ASP A 69 -0.50 23.79 16.52
C ASP A 69 0.31 24.97 17.06
N GLN A 70 1.64 24.86 17.14
CA GLN A 70 2.56 25.91 17.54
C GLN A 70 3.08 26.73 16.35
N GLY A 71 2.65 26.42 15.12
CA GLY A 71 3.09 27.10 13.92
C GLY A 71 4.46 26.62 13.39
N GLN A 72 4.98 25.50 13.91
CA GLN A 72 6.25 24.93 13.45
C GLN A 72 6.03 23.98 12.27
N THR A 73 6.93 24.07 11.29
CA THR A 73 6.91 23.20 10.11
C THR A 73 7.60 21.89 10.39
N HIS A 74 6.91 20.80 10.13
CA HIS A 74 7.42 19.43 10.17
C HIS A 74 7.51 18.84 8.78
N VAL A 75 8.41 17.89 8.60
CA VAL A 75 8.62 17.20 7.33
C VAL A 75 8.63 15.71 7.58
N ASN A 76 7.71 15.01 6.95
CA ASN A 76 7.63 13.56 6.95
C ASN A 76 7.92 12.99 5.55
N ARG A 77 8.34 11.73 5.53
CA ARG A 77 8.47 10.94 4.31
C ARG A 77 7.22 10.09 4.13
N ALA A 78 6.73 10.07 2.91
CA ALA A 78 5.58 9.24 2.56
C ALA A 78 5.86 8.42 1.29
N PHE A 79 5.10 7.33 1.15
CA PHE A 79 5.24 6.41 0.03
C PHE A 79 3.87 5.91 -0.44
N ARG A 80 3.80 5.57 -1.73
CA ARG A 80 2.78 4.68 -2.28
C ARG A 80 3.44 3.65 -3.17
N VAL A 81 3.35 2.38 -2.79
CA VAL A 81 3.80 1.24 -3.56
C VAL A 81 2.60 0.70 -4.34
N GLN A 82 2.61 0.90 -5.64
CA GLN A 82 1.69 0.33 -6.59
C GLN A 82 2.30 -1.00 -7.04
N TYR A 83 1.91 -2.07 -6.32
CA TYR A 83 2.68 -3.30 -6.36
C TYR A 83 2.38 -4.13 -7.60
N ASN A 84 1.11 -4.46 -7.83
CA ASN A 84 0.72 -5.31 -8.96
C ASN A 84 -0.71 -4.99 -9.40
N SER A 85 -0.91 -4.73 -10.69
CA SER A 85 -2.19 -4.39 -11.31
C SER A 85 -2.71 -5.48 -12.27
N ALA A 86 -2.09 -6.66 -12.29
CA ALA A 86 -2.42 -7.71 -13.28
C ALA A 86 -3.88 -8.14 -13.26
N ILE A 87 -4.55 -8.10 -12.11
CA ILE A 87 -5.95 -8.52 -11.95
C ILE A 87 -6.92 -7.37 -11.63
N GLY A 88 -6.44 -6.14 -11.60
CA GLY A 88 -7.29 -4.96 -11.35
C GLY A 88 -6.51 -3.78 -10.77
N PRO A 89 -7.18 -2.67 -10.44
CA PRO A 89 -6.54 -1.50 -9.88
C PRO A 89 -5.77 -1.82 -8.60
N PHE A 90 -4.68 -1.09 -8.35
CA PHE A 90 -3.94 -1.22 -7.11
C PHE A 90 -4.86 -0.98 -5.91
N LYS A 91 -4.81 -1.85 -4.92
CA LYS A 91 -5.68 -1.77 -3.74
C LYS A 91 -4.93 -2.12 -2.48
N GLY A 92 -5.01 -1.25 -1.48
CA GLY A 92 -4.42 -1.49 -0.16
C GLY A 92 -4.37 -0.25 0.72
N GLY A 93 -4.10 -0.47 2.01
CA GLY A 93 -4.17 0.56 3.05
C GLY A 93 -3.06 1.61 3.01
N MET A 94 -3.28 2.68 3.75
CA MET A 94 -2.29 3.68 4.14
C MET A 94 -1.95 3.49 5.62
N ARG A 95 -0.67 3.42 5.97
CA ARG A 95 -0.19 3.26 7.35
C ARG A 95 0.51 4.53 7.82
N PHE A 96 0.11 5.05 9.00
CA PHE A 96 0.82 6.14 9.68
C PHE A 96 1.47 5.59 10.94
N HIS A 97 2.79 5.43 10.89
CA HIS A 97 3.56 4.91 12.02
C HIS A 97 5.05 5.27 11.85
N PRO A 98 5.78 5.62 12.92
CA PRO A 98 7.19 6.01 12.84
C PRO A 98 8.11 4.99 12.18
N SER A 99 7.76 3.70 12.21
CA SER A 99 8.55 2.64 11.58
C SER A 99 8.41 2.56 10.06
N VAL A 100 7.47 3.30 9.47
CA VAL A 100 7.20 3.19 8.02
C VAL A 100 8.44 3.57 7.21
N ASN A 101 8.84 2.64 6.37
CA ASN A 101 9.90 2.78 5.38
C ASN A 101 9.54 2.02 4.10
N LEU A 102 10.36 2.10 3.08
CA LEU A 102 10.08 1.46 1.79
C LEU A 102 10.06 -0.08 1.90
N SER A 103 10.94 -0.69 2.69
CA SER A 103 10.98 -2.15 2.89
C SER A 103 9.65 -2.67 3.45
N ILE A 104 9.15 -2.02 4.51
CA ILE A 104 7.85 -2.34 5.13
C ILE A 104 6.71 -2.20 4.13
N LEU A 105 6.69 -1.14 3.34
CA LEU A 105 5.60 -0.93 2.38
C LEU A 105 5.71 -1.84 1.15
N LYS A 106 6.92 -2.25 0.75
CA LYS A 106 7.10 -3.28 -0.27
C LYS A 106 6.56 -4.62 0.21
N PHE A 107 6.93 -5.07 1.42
CA PHE A 107 6.42 -6.36 1.91
C PHE A 107 4.90 -6.34 2.05
N LEU A 108 4.35 -5.27 2.62
CA LEU A 108 2.90 -5.15 2.77
C LEU A 108 2.16 -5.08 1.42
N GLY A 109 2.75 -4.46 0.41
CA GLY A 109 2.21 -4.43 -0.96
C GLY A 109 2.27 -5.80 -1.64
N PHE A 110 3.35 -6.53 -1.42
CA PHE A 110 3.54 -7.90 -1.89
C PHE A 110 2.48 -8.84 -1.29
N GLU A 111 2.35 -8.86 0.04
CA GLU A 111 1.32 -9.66 0.72
C GLU A 111 -0.11 -9.25 0.32
N GLN A 112 -0.36 -7.94 0.16
CA GLN A 112 -1.65 -7.43 -0.25
C GLN A 112 -2.04 -7.93 -1.64
N THR A 113 -1.09 -8.13 -2.55
CA THR A 113 -1.33 -8.70 -3.87
C THR A 113 -1.92 -10.11 -3.77
N PHE A 114 -1.32 -10.97 -2.96
CA PHE A 114 -1.82 -12.34 -2.76
C PHE A 114 -3.14 -12.35 -1.99
N LYS A 115 -3.25 -11.53 -0.93
CA LYS A 115 -4.49 -11.39 -0.17
C LYS A 115 -5.66 -11.00 -1.07
N ASN A 116 -5.48 -10.03 -1.95
CA ASN A 116 -6.54 -9.59 -2.87
C ASN A 116 -6.86 -10.66 -3.92
N ALA A 117 -5.85 -11.34 -4.46
CA ALA A 117 -6.03 -12.43 -5.41
C ALA A 117 -6.91 -13.56 -4.85
N LEU A 118 -6.75 -13.89 -3.57
CA LEU A 118 -7.54 -14.92 -2.88
C LEU A 118 -9.02 -14.56 -2.71
N THR A 119 -9.39 -13.29 -2.85
CA THR A 119 -10.80 -12.87 -2.81
C THR A 119 -11.57 -13.20 -4.08
N THR A 120 -10.88 -13.56 -5.17
CA THR A 120 -11.43 -13.72 -6.52
C THR A 120 -11.98 -12.44 -7.17
N LEU A 121 -11.90 -11.30 -6.49
CA LEU A 121 -12.34 -10.01 -7.02
C LEU A 121 -11.23 -9.36 -7.88
N PRO A 122 -11.59 -8.53 -8.86
CA PRO A 122 -10.63 -7.89 -9.77
C PRO A 122 -9.90 -6.71 -9.07
N MET A 123 -9.06 -7.02 -8.11
CA MET A 123 -8.27 -6.06 -7.34
C MET A 123 -6.79 -6.44 -7.36
N GLY A 124 -5.95 -5.52 -7.74
CA GLY A 124 -4.50 -5.62 -7.63
C GLY A 124 -4.00 -5.39 -6.20
N GLY A 125 -2.70 -5.30 -6.02
CA GLY A 125 -2.06 -5.03 -4.73
C GLY A 125 -1.39 -3.66 -4.69
N GLY A 126 -1.54 -2.96 -3.57
CA GLY A 126 -0.84 -1.72 -3.31
C GLY A 126 -0.77 -1.43 -1.82
N LYS A 127 0.17 -0.61 -1.42
CA LYS A 127 0.33 -0.17 -0.03
C LYS A 127 0.95 1.22 0.03
N GLY A 128 0.51 2.01 0.99
CA GLY A 128 1.11 3.31 1.23
C GLY A 128 1.28 3.61 2.70
N GLY A 129 1.87 4.74 3.00
CA GLY A 129 2.05 5.19 4.36
C GLY A 129 3.07 6.30 4.51
N SER A 130 3.25 6.71 5.77
CA SER A 130 4.21 7.73 6.17
C SER A 130 4.79 7.39 7.55
N ASP A 131 6.00 7.87 7.80
CA ASP A 131 6.64 7.85 9.12
C ASP A 131 6.02 8.85 10.12
N PHE A 132 4.91 9.49 9.77
CA PHE A 132 4.11 10.32 10.66
C PHE A 132 3.50 9.49 11.79
N ASP A 133 3.66 9.95 13.04
CA ASP A 133 3.02 9.36 14.21
C ASP A 133 1.76 10.16 14.58
N PRO A 134 0.55 9.60 14.41
CA PRO A 134 -0.68 10.30 14.80
C PRO A 134 -0.93 10.31 16.31
N LYS A 135 -0.18 9.53 17.10
CA LYS A 135 -0.36 9.49 18.56
C LYS A 135 0.04 10.80 19.19
N GLY A 136 -0.83 11.32 20.05
CA GLY A 136 -0.60 12.57 20.74
C GLY A 136 -0.74 13.84 19.88
N LYS A 137 -1.13 13.72 18.62
CA LYS A 137 -1.42 14.83 17.74
C LYS A 137 -2.87 15.30 17.90
N SER A 138 -3.09 16.61 17.78
CA SER A 138 -4.44 17.16 17.75
C SER A 138 -5.18 16.76 16.46
N GLU A 139 -6.50 16.86 16.47
CA GLU A 139 -7.29 16.63 15.26
C GLU A 139 -6.93 17.60 14.13
N GLY A 140 -6.61 18.85 14.47
CA GLY A 140 -6.16 19.86 13.52
C GLY A 140 -4.81 19.49 12.88
N GLU A 141 -3.87 18.99 13.66
CA GLU A 141 -2.56 18.53 13.16
C GLU A 141 -2.72 17.33 12.22
N ILE A 142 -3.52 16.32 12.62
CA ILE A 142 -3.80 15.16 11.78
C ILE A 142 -4.49 15.57 10.48
N MET A 143 -5.46 16.48 10.54
CA MET A 143 -6.14 17.00 9.36
C MET A 143 -5.15 17.70 8.41
N ARG A 144 -4.31 18.60 8.92
CA ARG A 144 -3.30 19.31 8.12
C ARG A 144 -2.30 18.35 7.49
N PHE A 145 -1.84 17.33 8.24
CA PHE A 145 -0.98 16.29 7.70
C PHE A 145 -1.66 15.52 6.56
N CYS A 146 -2.90 15.05 6.76
CA CYS A 146 -3.65 14.33 5.72
C CYS A 146 -3.87 15.19 4.47
N GLN A 147 -4.16 16.47 4.63
CA GLN A 147 -4.31 17.38 3.50
C GLN A 147 -2.99 17.60 2.75
N ALA A 148 -1.89 17.80 3.46
CA ALA A 148 -0.56 17.94 2.86
C ALA A 148 -0.13 16.67 2.12
N LEU A 149 -0.39 15.49 2.68
CA LEU A 149 -0.13 14.20 2.03
C LEU A 149 -0.92 14.07 0.73
N MET A 150 -2.19 14.48 0.72
CA MET A 150 -3.04 14.37 -0.46
C MET A 150 -2.64 15.31 -1.60
N ILE A 151 -2.02 16.46 -1.32
CA ILE A 151 -1.50 17.36 -2.36
C ILE A 151 -0.51 16.62 -3.29
N GLU A 152 0.28 15.72 -2.75
CA GLU A 152 1.22 14.89 -3.51
C GLU A 152 0.59 13.61 -4.06
N LEU A 153 -0.25 12.95 -3.27
CA LEU A 153 -0.73 11.60 -3.56
C LEU A 153 -1.89 11.58 -4.57
N TYR A 154 -2.79 12.58 -4.59
CA TYR A 154 -4.08 12.51 -5.32
C TYR A 154 -3.94 12.18 -6.81
N ARG A 155 -2.88 12.67 -7.45
CA ARG A 155 -2.61 12.48 -8.89
C ARG A 155 -2.30 11.04 -9.28
N HIS A 156 -2.02 10.19 -8.31
CA HIS A 156 -1.70 8.78 -8.49
C HIS A 156 -2.87 7.85 -8.15
N LEU A 157 -3.99 8.41 -7.69
CA LEU A 157 -5.17 7.67 -7.26
C LEU A 157 -6.30 7.76 -8.30
N GLY A 158 -7.15 6.76 -8.29
CA GLY A 158 -8.34 6.74 -9.15
C GLY A 158 -9.08 5.42 -9.02
N SER A 159 -10.39 5.42 -9.35
CA SER A 159 -11.25 4.24 -9.26
C SER A 159 -10.78 3.07 -10.11
N ASN A 160 -10.11 3.35 -11.23
CA ASN A 160 -9.56 2.36 -12.14
C ASN A 160 -8.02 2.31 -12.12
N THR A 161 -7.39 2.99 -11.15
CA THR A 161 -5.93 3.08 -11.04
C THR A 161 -5.46 2.56 -9.69
N ASP A 162 -5.81 3.25 -8.61
CA ASP A 162 -5.30 2.96 -7.27
C ASP A 162 -6.29 3.41 -6.19
N ILE A 163 -6.72 2.48 -5.35
CA ILE A 163 -7.77 2.67 -4.36
C ILE A 163 -7.21 2.43 -2.96
N PRO A 164 -6.89 3.50 -2.19
CA PRO A 164 -6.39 3.36 -0.83
C PRO A 164 -7.50 3.03 0.18
N ALA A 165 -7.05 2.62 1.37
CA ALA A 165 -7.90 2.29 2.52
C ALA A 165 -7.20 2.66 3.83
N GLY A 166 -7.82 2.39 4.97
CA GLY A 166 -7.19 2.45 6.28
C GLY A 166 -6.23 1.30 6.55
N ASP A 167 -5.33 1.52 7.51
CA ASP A 167 -4.39 0.57 8.09
C ASP A 167 -3.96 1.09 9.48
N ILE A 168 -2.89 0.60 10.08
CA ILE A 168 -2.36 1.09 11.36
C ILE A 168 -2.21 2.63 11.32
N GLY A 169 -2.77 3.32 12.31
CA GLY A 169 -2.73 4.78 12.42
C GLY A 169 -3.64 5.53 11.44
N VAL A 170 -4.44 4.82 10.63
CA VAL A 170 -5.36 5.40 9.64
C VAL A 170 -6.73 4.76 9.78
N GLY A 171 -7.61 5.41 10.51
CA GLY A 171 -9.00 5.03 10.67
C GLY A 171 -9.95 5.84 9.79
N GLY A 172 -11.26 5.79 10.11
CA GLY A 172 -12.30 6.51 9.38
C GLY A 172 -12.10 8.02 9.38
N ARG A 173 -11.52 8.58 10.44
CA ARG A 173 -11.19 10.02 10.57
C ARG A 173 -10.15 10.44 9.53
N GLU A 174 -9.01 9.77 9.50
CA GLU A 174 -7.92 10.05 8.56
C GLU A 174 -8.36 9.82 7.11
N VAL A 175 -9.09 8.74 6.86
CA VAL A 175 -9.71 8.47 5.55
C VAL A 175 -10.66 9.60 5.17
N GLY A 176 -11.45 10.13 6.11
CA GLY A 176 -12.35 11.24 5.87
C GLY A 176 -11.61 12.51 5.45
N TYR A 177 -10.51 12.87 6.13
CA TYR A 177 -9.68 14.03 5.78
C TYR A 177 -9.03 13.87 4.40
N MET A 178 -8.48 12.69 4.10
CA MET A 178 -7.88 12.41 2.80
C MET A 178 -8.91 12.42 1.67
N ALA A 179 -10.06 11.80 1.87
CA ALA A 179 -11.15 11.75 0.89
C ALA A 179 -11.71 13.15 0.60
N GLY A 180 -11.91 13.96 1.65
CA GLY A 180 -12.38 15.35 1.51
C GLY A 180 -11.39 16.21 0.72
N MET A 181 -10.09 16.07 0.97
CA MET A 181 -9.07 16.80 0.24
C MET A 181 -8.96 16.33 -1.22
N MET A 182 -9.06 15.02 -1.48
CA MET A 182 -9.07 14.50 -2.83
C MET A 182 -10.19 15.10 -3.68
N LYS A 183 -11.42 15.13 -3.15
CA LYS A 183 -12.57 15.75 -3.84
C LYS A 183 -12.30 17.19 -4.25
N LYS A 184 -11.65 17.96 -3.38
CA LYS A 184 -11.28 19.36 -3.67
C LYS A 184 -10.21 19.47 -4.77
N LEU A 185 -9.17 18.63 -4.71
CA LEU A 185 -8.04 18.68 -5.64
C LEU A 185 -8.42 18.18 -7.03
N SER A 186 -9.24 17.12 -7.10
CA SER A 186 -9.69 16.55 -8.38
C SER A 186 -10.92 17.23 -8.98
N ASN A 187 -11.60 18.08 -8.21
CA ASN A 187 -12.92 18.62 -8.54
C ASN A 187 -13.94 17.54 -8.95
N ASP A 188 -13.87 16.39 -8.27
CA ASP A 188 -14.68 15.20 -8.52
C ASP A 188 -15.27 14.71 -7.20
N THR A 189 -16.57 14.45 -7.19
CA THR A 189 -17.28 13.92 -6.01
C THR A 189 -17.14 12.41 -5.86
N SER A 190 -16.64 11.68 -6.86
CA SER A 190 -16.29 10.28 -6.70
C SER A 190 -15.18 10.14 -5.67
N CYS A 191 -15.37 9.23 -4.70
CA CYS A 191 -14.38 9.01 -3.67
C CYS A 191 -13.81 7.61 -3.77
N VAL A 192 -12.54 7.52 -4.16
CA VAL A 192 -11.86 6.24 -4.39
C VAL A 192 -11.47 5.51 -3.10
N PHE A 193 -11.45 6.19 -1.95
CA PHE A 193 -11.10 5.56 -0.68
C PHE A 193 -12.13 4.53 -0.23
N THR A 194 -11.69 3.39 0.29
CA THR A 194 -12.52 2.48 1.09
C THR A 194 -12.27 2.70 2.59
N GLY A 195 -13.25 2.33 3.44
CA GLY A 195 -13.18 2.60 4.88
C GLY A 195 -13.64 3.99 5.26
N LYS A 196 -14.21 4.74 4.34
CA LYS A 196 -14.85 6.04 4.59
C LYS A 196 -16.19 5.88 5.30
N GLY A 197 -16.60 6.91 6.04
CA GLY A 197 -17.90 6.95 6.72
C GLY A 197 -19.10 6.92 5.76
N LEU A 198 -20.27 6.56 6.26
CA LEU A 198 -21.53 6.48 5.50
C LEU A 198 -21.85 7.78 4.77
N SER A 199 -21.64 8.94 5.43
CA SER A 199 -21.86 10.27 4.85
C SER A 199 -21.03 10.55 3.57
N PHE A 200 -19.97 9.81 3.37
CA PHE A 200 -19.08 9.91 2.20
C PHE A 200 -19.27 8.74 1.21
N GLY A 201 -20.40 8.04 1.29
CA GLY A 201 -20.67 6.88 0.44
C GLY A 201 -19.99 5.59 0.89
N GLY A 202 -19.72 5.46 2.19
CA GLY A 202 -19.19 4.24 2.79
C GLY A 202 -20.22 3.12 2.89
N SER A 203 -19.76 1.92 3.23
CA SER A 203 -20.59 0.73 3.40
C SER A 203 -20.91 0.50 4.88
N LEU A 204 -22.16 0.15 5.18
CA LEU A 204 -22.64 -0.09 6.54
C LEU A 204 -21.90 -1.25 7.24
N ALA A 205 -21.68 -2.34 6.53
CA ALA A 205 -21.07 -3.55 7.06
C ALA A 205 -19.53 -3.53 7.02
N ARG A 206 -18.90 -2.46 6.50
CA ARG A 206 -17.44 -2.41 6.33
C ARG A 206 -16.64 -2.42 7.64
N PRO A 207 -17.09 -1.75 8.72
CA PRO A 207 -16.35 -1.77 9.99
C PRO A 207 -16.16 -3.19 10.56
N GLU A 208 -17.21 -4.00 10.54
CA GLU A 208 -17.18 -5.37 11.05
C GLU A 208 -16.40 -6.32 10.13
N ALA A 209 -16.45 -6.08 8.83
CA ALA A 209 -15.84 -6.95 7.82
C ALA A 209 -14.31 -7.14 7.98
N THR A 210 -13.66 -6.32 8.78
CA THR A 210 -12.22 -6.49 9.08
C THR A 210 -11.98 -7.63 10.07
N GLY A 211 -12.95 -7.94 10.91
CA GLY A 211 -12.85 -8.98 11.95
C GLY A 211 -13.46 -10.33 11.59
N TYR A 212 -14.10 -10.46 10.45
CA TYR A 212 -14.72 -11.71 9.96
C TYR A 212 -13.71 -12.61 9.26
#